data_cf489b62718c87300ff691c844a7835c
#
_entry.id   cf489b62718c87300ff691c844a7835c
#
_cell.length_a   1.000
_cell.length_b   1.000
_cell.length_c   1.000
_cell.angle_alpha   90.00
_cell.angle_beta   90.00
_cell.angle_gamma   90.00
#
_symmetry.space_group_name_H-M   'P 1'
#
loop_
_entity.id
_entity.type
_entity.pdbx_description
1 polymer ?
#
loop_
_entity_poly.entity_id
_entity_poly.type
_entity_poly.pdbx_seq_one_letter_code
_entity_poly.pdbx_strand_id
1 'polypeptide(L)'
;MNPVQVRGEVLSIKQVGAYFSMTVVASGIAEQTRPGHFVAVAVGGDDGSMLLRRAFSIYQVASRGVYGGTVEFVFAAHGKGTTWLSRRRPHDLLDLVGPLGRPFTLPKEPANCVLVGGGYGSAPLFMLADALRKRGCRVDFVVGAATQDRMFGALDAKRMATSVAFTTDDGSYGEQGRVSDALPAVIEKARADVVYACGPMAMLEAVYAVSAAAYNGQGIPTQLAVEESMACGIGVCMTCVLPVIGDDGQTRMLRSCIDGPVFAGDRIRWDALGTVPGDALGAAAMSVSAGDSQ
;
A
#
# COMPACT_ATOMS: atom_id res chain seq x y z
N MET A 1 -10.04 -14.32 -8.14
CA MET A 1 -10.46 -12.91 -8.34
C MET A 1 -10.21 -12.56 -9.79
N ASN A 2 -11.19 -11.99 -10.46
CA ASN A 2 -11.05 -11.55 -11.86
C ASN A 2 -11.10 -10.02 -11.89
N PRO A 3 -9.98 -9.33 -12.15
CA PRO A 3 -10.00 -7.89 -12.35
C PRO A 3 -10.97 -7.51 -13.47
N VAL A 4 -11.68 -6.40 -13.29
CA VAL A 4 -12.59 -5.86 -14.29
C VAL A 4 -12.13 -4.46 -14.71
N GLN A 5 -12.44 -4.08 -15.94
CA GLN A 5 -12.26 -2.71 -16.42
C GLN A 5 -13.60 -2.00 -16.35
N VAL A 6 -13.60 -0.82 -15.76
CA VAL A 6 -14.81 -0.01 -15.55
C VAL A 6 -14.53 1.42 -16.02
N ARG A 7 -15.46 1.98 -16.80
CA ARG A 7 -15.50 3.42 -17.06
C ARG A 7 -16.46 4.04 -16.05
N GLY A 8 -15.89 4.58 -14.96
CA GLY A 8 -16.62 5.07 -13.80
C GLY A 8 -16.72 6.58 -13.76
N GLU A 9 -17.81 7.07 -13.21
CA GLU A 9 -18.07 8.49 -13.00
C GLU A 9 -17.41 8.96 -11.70
N VAL A 10 -16.70 10.10 -11.74
CA VAL A 10 -16.19 10.77 -10.55
C VAL A 10 -17.37 11.36 -9.77
N LEU A 11 -17.59 10.91 -8.54
CA LEU A 11 -18.62 11.46 -7.65
C LEU A 11 -18.10 12.66 -6.87
N SER A 12 -16.86 12.60 -6.44
CA SER A 12 -16.23 13.70 -5.71
C SER A 12 -14.72 13.67 -5.84
N ILE A 13 -14.13 14.85 -5.76
CA ILE A 13 -12.72 15.05 -5.51
C ILE A 13 -12.58 16.11 -4.43
N LYS A 14 -11.76 15.86 -3.42
CA LYS A 14 -11.54 16.74 -2.28
C LYS A 14 -10.05 16.86 -2.00
N GLN A 15 -9.60 18.04 -1.69
CA GLN A 15 -8.26 18.24 -1.16
C GLN A 15 -8.27 17.95 0.35
N VAL A 16 -7.33 17.15 0.82
CA VAL A 16 -7.13 16.76 2.23
C VAL A 16 -5.66 16.97 2.57
N GLY A 17 -5.33 18.08 3.21
CA GLY A 17 -3.94 18.50 3.40
C GLY A 17 -3.20 18.62 2.08
N ALA A 18 -2.04 17.98 1.98
CA ALA A 18 -1.23 17.94 0.76
C ALA A 18 -1.76 16.96 -0.32
N TYR A 19 -2.86 16.26 -0.08
CA TYR A 19 -3.37 15.16 -0.91
C TYR A 19 -4.73 15.46 -1.51
N PHE A 20 -5.14 14.60 -2.43
CA PHE A 20 -6.49 14.56 -2.99
C PHE A 20 -7.13 13.22 -2.69
N SER A 21 -8.38 13.23 -2.23
CA SER A 21 -9.23 12.05 -2.14
C SER A 21 -10.25 12.09 -3.27
N MET A 22 -10.37 10.99 -4.01
CA MET A 22 -11.27 10.87 -5.14
C MET A 22 -12.18 9.65 -4.99
N THR A 23 -13.47 9.87 -5.13
CA THR A 23 -14.49 8.80 -5.14
C THR A 23 -15.03 8.63 -6.55
N VAL A 24 -15.02 7.39 -7.03
CA VAL A 24 -15.47 7.02 -8.38
C VAL A 24 -16.49 5.87 -8.30
N VAL A 25 -17.54 5.93 -9.10
CA VAL A 25 -18.47 4.79 -9.28
C VAL A 25 -17.72 3.69 -10.00
N ALA A 26 -17.57 2.54 -9.36
CA ALA A 26 -16.78 1.43 -9.88
C ALA A 26 -17.37 0.09 -9.43
N SER A 27 -18.63 -0.17 -9.82
CA SER A 27 -19.29 -1.46 -9.60
C SER A 27 -18.48 -2.59 -10.24
N GLY A 28 -18.47 -3.75 -9.61
CA GLY A 28 -17.62 -4.87 -10.01
C GLY A 28 -16.21 -4.80 -9.43
N ILE A 29 -15.63 -3.59 -9.23
CA ILE A 29 -14.39 -3.42 -8.48
C ILE A 29 -14.70 -3.37 -6.98
N ALA A 30 -15.61 -2.51 -6.56
CA ALA A 30 -15.93 -2.27 -5.15
C ALA A 30 -16.36 -3.55 -4.42
N GLU A 31 -17.21 -4.37 -5.04
CA GLU A 31 -17.78 -5.59 -4.45
C GLU A 31 -16.74 -6.69 -4.23
N GLN A 32 -15.65 -6.69 -5.02
CA GLN A 32 -14.58 -7.68 -4.92
C GLN A 32 -13.37 -7.17 -4.13
N THR A 33 -13.38 -5.89 -3.75
CA THR A 33 -12.26 -5.26 -3.07
C THR A 33 -12.10 -5.79 -1.64
N ARG A 34 -10.85 -6.06 -1.27
CA ARG A 34 -10.40 -6.38 0.09
C ARG A 34 -9.26 -5.46 0.50
N PRO A 35 -9.01 -5.26 1.80
CA PRO A 35 -7.91 -4.41 2.28
C PRO A 35 -6.56 -4.80 1.66
N GLY A 36 -5.84 -3.82 1.11
CA GLY A 36 -4.56 -4.03 0.42
C GLY A 36 -4.65 -4.13 -1.09
N HIS A 37 -5.86 -4.19 -1.68
CA HIS A 37 -6.03 -4.07 -3.13
C HIS A 37 -5.79 -2.65 -3.62
N PHE A 38 -5.48 -2.53 -4.90
CA PHE A 38 -5.30 -1.25 -5.59
C PHE A 38 -6.10 -1.22 -6.91
N VAL A 39 -6.19 -0.04 -7.50
CA VAL A 39 -6.74 0.18 -8.84
C VAL A 39 -5.70 0.83 -9.75
N ALA A 40 -5.73 0.51 -11.03
CA ALA A 40 -4.94 1.17 -12.07
C ALA A 40 -5.84 2.11 -12.88
N VAL A 41 -5.61 3.41 -12.76
CA VAL A 41 -6.44 4.47 -13.37
C VAL A 41 -5.75 5.03 -14.61
N ALA A 42 -6.46 5.09 -15.74
CA ALA A 42 -5.99 5.77 -16.93
C ALA A 42 -6.00 7.29 -16.70
N VAL A 43 -4.96 7.95 -17.15
CA VAL A 43 -4.78 9.41 -17.02
C VAL A 43 -4.49 10.03 -18.38
N GLY A 44 -4.83 11.32 -18.56
CA GLY A 44 -4.54 12.07 -19.79
C GLY A 44 -5.73 12.23 -20.74
N GLY A 45 -6.83 11.50 -20.52
CA GLY A 45 -8.01 11.55 -21.42
C GLY A 45 -7.74 10.98 -22.81
N ASP A 46 -8.68 11.18 -23.74
CA ASP A 46 -8.62 10.65 -25.10
C ASP A 46 -7.50 11.28 -25.95
N ASP A 47 -7.08 12.50 -25.65
CA ASP A 47 -5.97 13.21 -26.31
C ASP A 47 -4.60 12.86 -25.69
N GLY A 48 -4.55 11.85 -24.83
CA GLY A 48 -3.49 11.64 -23.87
C GLY A 48 -2.17 11.16 -24.43
N SER A 49 -1.14 11.96 -24.27
CA SER A 49 0.27 11.56 -24.36
C SER A 49 0.72 10.65 -23.20
N MET A 50 -0.19 10.25 -22.29
CA MET A 50 0.13 9.49 -21.08
C MET A 50 -0.38 8.05 -21.22
N LEU A 51 0.48 7.15 -21.74
CA LEU A 51 0.14 5.77 -22.02
C LEU A 51 -0.09 4.90 -20.78
N LEU A 52 0.69 5.16 -19.71
CA LEU A 52 0.66 4.29 -18.54
C LEU A 52 -0.41 4.71 -17.54
N ARG A 53 -1.13 3.74 -17.01
CA ARG A 53 -2.04 3.93 -15.89
C ARG A 53 -1.28 4.30 -14.62
N ARG A 54 -1.98 4.82 -13.64
CA ARG A 54 -1.45 5.09 -12.29
C ARG A 54 -2.10 4.14 -11.30
N ALA A 55 -1.27 3.44 -10.52
CA ALA A 55 -1.72 2.55 -9.46
C ALA A 55 -2.01 3.36 -8.20
N PHE A 56 -3.18 3.14 -7.60
CA PHE A 56 -3.58 3.76 -6.34
C PHE A 56 -4.16 2.70 -5.41
N SER A 57 -3.64 2.63 -4.20
CA SER A 57 -4.24 1.82 -3.14
C SER A 57 -5.66 2.27 -2.87
N ILE A 58 -6.57 1.30 -2.72
CA ILE A 58 -7.96 1.61 -2.39
C ILE A 58 -8.04 1.98 -0.91
N TYR A 59 -8.55 3.19 -0.64
CA TYR A 59 -8.77 3.72 0.69
C TYR A 59 -10.05 3.18 1.30
N GLN A 60 -11.16 3.31 0.57
CA GLN A 60 -12.48 2.86 1.00
C GLN A 60 -13.31 2.36 -0.18
N VAL A 61 -14.29 1.52 0.14
CA VAL A 61 -15.34 1.11 -0.78
C VAL A 61 -16.69 1.27 -0.09
N ALA A 62 -17.72 1.63 -0.84
CA ALA A 62 -19.09 1.71 -0.34
C ALA A 62 -20.08 1.23 -1.40
N SER A 63 -21.13 0.55 -0.97
CA SER A 63 -22.30 0.29 -1.81
C SER A 63 -23.22 1.51 -1.80
N ARG A 64 -23.69 1.94 -2.97
CA ARG A 64 -24.62 3.07 -3.10
C ARG A 64 -25.80 2.68 -3.97
N GLY A 65 -26.80 2.01 -3.39
CA GLY A 65 -28.10 1.75 -4.00
C GLY A 65 -28.05 1.42 -5.50
N VAL A 66 -28.85 2.11 -6.29
CA VAL A 66 -28.97 1.92 -7.74
C VAL A 66 -27.70 2.24 -8.55
N TYR A 67 -26.77 2.99 -8.00
CA TYR A 67 -25.53 3.37 -8.71
C TYR A 67 -24.40 2.35 -8.53
N GLY A 68 -24.65 1.26 -7.79
CA GLY A 68 -23.63 0.24 -7.51
C GLY A 68 -22.56 0.70 -6.52
N GLY A 69 -21.43 0.01 -6.53
CA GLY A 69 -20.34 0.25 -5.63
C GLY A 69 -19.45 1.45 -6.02
N THR A 70 -18.83 2.06 -5.03
CA THR A 70 -17.87 3.14 -5.23
C THR A 70 -16.51 2.76 -4.66
N VAL A 71 -15.46 3.24 -5.31
CA VAL A 71 -14.07 3.13 -4.87
C VAL A 71 -13.55 4.52 -4.56
N GLU A 72 -12.92 4.67 -3.41
CA GLU A 72 -12.20 5.89 -3.03
C GLU A 72 -10.71 5.59 -2.91
N PHE A 73 -9.88 6.47 -3.47
CA PHE A 73 -8.43 6.40 -3.38
C PHE A 73 -7.83 7.78 -3.13
N VAL A 74 -6.63 7.78 -2.53
CA VAL A 74 -5.91 9.01 -2.13
C VAL A 74 -4.61 9.11 -2.91
N PHE A 75 -4.26 10.32 -3.34
CA PHE A 75 -3.05 10.57 -4.11
C PHE A 75 -2.49 11.97 -3.90
N ALA A 76 -1.20 12.12 -4.19
CA ALA A 76 -0.53 13.40 -4.28
C ALA A 76 -0.36 13.81 -5.75
N ALA A 77 -0.49 15.10 -6.04
CA ALA A 77 -0.28 15.64 -7.39
C ALA A 77 1.22 15.95 -7.61
N HIS A 78 2.01 14.94 -7.99
CA HIS A 78 3.46 15.08 -8.19
C HIS A 78 3.89 15.25 -9.64
N GLY A 79 3.23 14.54 -10.57
CA GLY A 79 3.62 14.50 -11.98
C GLY A 79 2.45 14.83 -12.90
N LYS A 80 2.68 14.83 -14.20
CA LYS A 80 1.66 15.18 -15.20
C LYS A 80 0.36 14.40 -15.03
N GLY A 81 0.43 13.08 -14.77
CA GLY A 81 -0.75 12.22 -14.63
C GLY A 81 -1.57 12.54 -13.38
N THR A 82 -0.94 12.62 -12.20
CA THR A 82 -1.64 12.94 -10.96
C THR A 82 -2.09 14.40 -10.89
N THR A 83 -1.36 15.32 -11.53
CA THR A 83 -1.82 16.72 -11.72
C THR A 83 -3.03 16.79 -12.65
N TRP A 84 -3.07 15.99 -13.73
CA TRP A 84 -4.26 15.89 -14.57
C TRP A 84 -5.44 15.35 -13.77
N LEU A 85 -5.22 14.31 -12.97
CA LEU A 85 -6.24 13.68 -12.13
C LEU A 85 -6.79 14.65 -11.07
N SER A 86 -5.95 15.49 -10.44
CA SER A 86 -6.37 16.46 -9.44
C SER A 86 -7.27 17.58 -9.99
N ARG A 87 -7.34 17.74 -11.31
CA ARG A 87 -8.21 18.72 -11.99
C ARG A 87 -9.54 18.15 -12.45
N ARG A 88 -9.80 16.87 -12.18
CA ARG A 88 -11.10 16.25 -12.52
C ARG A 88 -12.20 16.83 -11.68
N ARG A 89 -13.43 16.72 -12.20
CA ARG A 89 -14.63 17.26 -11.57
C ARG A 89 -15.67 16.15 -11.42
N PRO A 90 -16.65 16.29 -10.54
CA PRO A 90 -17.82 15.43 -10.56
C PRO A 90 -18.41 15.32 -11.97
N HIS A 91 -18.84 14.12 -12.33
CA HIS A 91 -19.35 13.71 -13.65
C HIS A 91 -18.28 13.44 -14.72
N ASP A 92 -16.99 13.74 -14.48
CA ASP A 92 -15.93 13.27 -15.37
C ASP A 92 -15.88 11.75 -15.36
N LEU A 93 -15.56 11.14 -16.50
CA LEU A 93 -15.40 9.69 -16.63
C LEU A 93 -13.92 9.31 -16.52
N LEU A 94 -13.65 8.27 -15.75
CA LEU A 94 -12.34 7.66 -15.61
C LEU A 94 -12.40 6.18 -15.98
N ASP A 95 -11.36 5.70 -16.63
CA ASP A 95 -11.16 4.28 -16.91
C ASP A 95 -10.28 3.66 -15.84
N LEU A 96 -10.85 2.70 -15.08
CA LEU A 96 -10.20 1.98 -13.99
C LEU A 96 -10.11 0.49 -14.30
N VAL A 97 -9.02 -0.14 -13.89
CA VAL A 97 -8.88 -1.60 -13.85
C VAL A 97 -8.65 -2.01 -12.41
N GLY A 98 -9.42 -2.98 -11.92
CA GLY A 98 -9.32 -3.47 -10.55
C GLY A 98 -10.37 -4.53 -10.20
N PRO A 99 -10.41 -4.98 -8.93
CA PRO A 99 -9.34 -4.79 -7.95
C PRO A 99 -8.09 -5.57 -8.38
N LEU A 100 -6.92 -5.03 -8.08
CA LEU A 100 -5.62 -5.60 -8.45
C LEU A 100 -4.83 -5.95 -7.19
N GLY A 101 -3.87 -6.86 -7.35
CA GLY A 101 -2.94 -7.26 -6.31
C GLY A 101 -3.49 -8.30 -5.34
N ARG A 102 -2.67 -8.65 -4.34
CA ARG A 102 -3.01 -9.55 -3.23
C ARG A 102 -3.30 -8.73 -1.98
N PRO A 103 -4.43 -8.98 -1.31
CA PRO A 103 -4.85 -8.24 -0.12
C PRO A 103 -4.06 -8.70 1.11
N PHE A 104 -4.16 -7.93 2.20
CA PHE A 104 -3.71 -8.35 3.52
C PHE A 104 -4.43 -9.64 3.96
N THR A 105 -3.69 -10.52 4.61
CA THR A 105 -4.24 -11.70 5.27
C THR A 105 -4.68 -11.33 6.68
N LEU A 106 -5.96 -11.55 6.98
CA LEU A 106 -6.51 -11.28 8.30
C LEU A 106 -6.27 -12.47 9.25
N PRO A 107 -6.05 -12.23 10.55
CA PRO A 107 -5.92 -13.29 11.54
C PRO A 107 -7.15 -14.20 11.55
N LYS A 108 -6.95 -15.47 11.82
CA LYS A 108 -8.07 -16.44 11.94
C LYS A 108 -8.86 -16.20 13.23
N GLU A 109 -8.16 -15.92 14.32
CA GLU A 109 -8.70 -15.61 15.65
C GLU A 109 -8.46 -14.13 15.98
N PRO A 110 -9.21 -13.55 16.94
CA PRO A 110 -8.94 -12.20 17.43
C PRO A 110 -7.50 -12.03 17.89
N ALA A 111 -6.84 -10.96 17.44
CA ALA A 111 -5.43 -10.70 17.67
C ALA A 111 -5.19 -9.20 17.94
N ASN A 112 -4.05 -8.89 18.54
CA ASN A 112 -3.59 -7.52 18.75
C ASN A 112 -2.79 -7.07 17.51
N CYS A 113 -3.36 -6.17 16.74
CA CYS A 113 -2.82 -5.74 15.47
C CYS A 113 -2.28 -4.31 15.57
N VAL A 114 -1.04 -4.09 15.17
CA VAL A 114 -0.44 -2.76 15.02
C VAL A 114 -0.39 -2.40 13.54
N LEU A 115 -0.95 -1.25 13.17
CA LEU A 115 -1.00 -0.73 11.82
C LEU A 115 -0.08 0.48 11.72
N VAL A 116 0.89 0.43 10.80
CA VAL A 116 1.93 1.46 10.63
C VAL A 116 1.79 2.11 9.26
N GLY A 117 1.47 3.41 9.22
CA GLY A 117 1.24 4.15 7.99
C GLY A 117 2.17 5.34 7.81
N GLY A 118 2.68 5.54 6.59
CA GLY A 118 3.51 6.69 6.20
C GLY A 118 2.81 7.60 5.21
N GLY A 119 2.48 8.85 5.61
CA GLY A 119 1.78 9.80 4.76
C GLY A 119 0.46 9.25 4.21
N TYR A 120 0.19 9.45 2.92
CA TYR A 120 -1.02 8.88 2.28
C TYR A 120 -0.95 7.35 2.08
N GLY A 121 0.22 6.72 2.27
CA GLY A 121 0.35 5.27 2.35
C GLY A 121 -0.43 4.66 3.50
N SER A 122 -0.85 5.44 4.51
CA SER A 122 -1.77 4.99 5.55
C SER A 122 -3.19 4.68 5.03
N ALA A 123 -3.58 5.19 3.85
CA ALA A 123 -4.93 5.07 3.32
C ALA A 123 -5.48 3.63 3.30
N PRO A 124 -4.81 2.61 2.74
CA PRO A 124 -5.35 1.25 2.70
C PRO A 124 -5.48 0.59 4.08
N LEU A 125 -4.80 1.12 5.10
CA LEU A 125 -4.85 0.59 6.46
C LEU A 125 -6.18 0.89 7.17
N PHE A 126 -6.94 1.90 6.75
CA PHE A 126 -8.25 2.20 7.35
C PHE A 126 -9.29 1.14 7.00
N MET A 127 -9.31 0.67 5.74
CA MET A 127 -10.16 -0.45 5.36
C MET A 127 -9.74 -1.75 6.06
N LEU A 128 -8.43 -1.94 6.26
CA LEU A 128 -7.90 -3.07 7.04
C LEU A 128 -8.34 -2.98 8.51
N ALA A 129 -8.22 -1.80 9.13
CA ALA A 129 -8.64 -1.58 10.51
C ALA A 129 -10.13 -1.91 10.73
N ASP A 130 -11.00 -1.49 9.81
CA ASP A 130 -12.44 -1.84 9.87
C ASP A 130 -12.64 -3.35 9.79
N ALA A 131 -11.96 -4.03 8.88
CA ALA A 131 -12.05 -5.48 8.72
C ALA A 131 -11.53 -6.25 9.97
N LEU A 132 -10.43 -5.78 10.58
CA LEU A 132 -9.85 -6.36 11.79
C LEU A 132 -10.81 -6.17 12.99
N ARG A 133 -11.35 -4.96 13.17
CA ARG A 133 -12.32 -4.68 14.25
C ARG A 133 -13.58 -5.50 14.14
N LYS A 134 -14.11 -5.71 12.93
CA LYS A 134 -15.26 -6.61 12.68
C LYS A 134 -14.97 -8.06 13.06
N ARG A 135 -13.70 -8.46 13.13
CA ARG A 135 -13.24 -9.77 13.63
C ARG A 135 -12.95 -9.80 15.13
N GLY A 136 -13.19 -8.71 15.85
CA GLY A 136 -12.89 -8.61 17.29
C GLY A 136 -11.42 -8.37 17.62
N CYS A 137 -10.59 -8.04 16.63
CA CYS A 137 -9.18 -7.73 16.86
C CYS A 137 -9.03 -6.37 17.55
N ARG A 138 -8.03 -6.26 18.41
CA ARG A 138 -7.52 -4.97 18.87
C ARG A 138 -6.73 -4.31 17.75
N VAL A 139 -6.89 -3.02 17.56
CA VAL A 139 -6.19 -2.24 16.55
C VAL A 139 -5.52 -1.04 17.20
N ASP A 140 -4.21 -0.94 17.07
CA ASP A 140 -3.41 0.21 17.45
C ASP A 140 -2.73 0.79 16.20
N PHE A 141 -2.58 2.13 16.12
CA PHE A 141 -1.97 2.77 14.96
C PHE A 141 -0.66 3.48 15.33
N VAL A 142 0.29 3.44 14.40
CA VAL A 142 1.41 4.38 14.32
C VAL A 142 1.32 5.09 12.98
N VAL A 143 1.09 6.39 12.96
CA VAL A 143 0.95 7.16 11.73
C VAL A 143 2.01 8.24 11.69
N GLY A 144 2.85 8.23 10.67
CA GLY A 144 3.91 9.19 10.49
C GLY A 144 3.80 9.96 9.17
N ALA A 145 4.38 11.14 9.14
CA ALA A 145 4.53 11.95 7.95
C ALA A 145 5.73 12.89 8.07
N ALA A 146 6.17 13.49 6.96
CA ALA A 146 7.21 14.50 7.03
C ALA A 146 6.76 15.77 7.80
N THR A 147 5.50 16.19 7.61
CA THR A 147 4.92 17.38 8.23
C THR A 147 3.45 17.15 8.57
N GLN A 148 2.85 18.02 9.38
CA GLN A 148 1.41 17.98 9.69
C GLN A 148 0.53 17.99 8.44
N ASP A 149 0.84 18.79 7.41
CA ASP A 149 0.07 18.87 6.17
C ASP A 149 0.10 17.57 5.36
N ARG A 150 1.13 16.74 5.58
CA ARG A 150 1.28 15.42 4.98
C ARG A 150 0.77 14.28 5.87
N MET A 151 0.18 14.60 7.01
CA MET A 151 -0.47 13.61 7.87
C MET A 151 -1.84 13.25 7.31
N PHE A 152 -2.02 12.00 6.87
CA PHE A 152 -3.30 11.53 6.34
C PHE A 152 -4.06 10.70 7.36
N GLY A 153 -5.36 10.95 7.49
CA GLY A 153 -6.28 10.10 8.25
C GLY A 153 -6.13 10.16 9.77
N ALA A 154 -5.53 11.22 10.35
CA ALA A 154 -5.31 11.33 11.80
C ALA A 154 -6.60 11.21 12.63
N LEU A 155 -7.72 11.79 12.16
CA LEU A 155 -9.01 11.71 12.82
C LEU A 155 -9.62 10.30 12.74
N ASP A 156 -9.48 9.66 11.58
CA ASP A 156 -10.00 8.31 11.37
C ASP A 156 -9.21 7.29 12.17
N ALA A 157 -7.89 7.43 12.27
CA ALA A 157 -7.05 6.62 13.15
C ALA A 157 -7.52 6.74 14.61
N LYS A 158 -7.76 7.96 15.11
CA LYS A 158 -8.28 8.17 16.48
C LYS A 158 -9.65 7.55 16.72
N ARG A 159 -10.52 7.48 15.71
CA ARG A 159 -11.86 6.89 15.82
C ARG A 159 -11.85 5.37 15.79
N MET A 160 -10.89 4.80 15.08
CA MET A 160 -10.85 3.36 14.78
C MET A 160 -9.95 2.58 15.73
N ALA A 161 -8.92 3.21 16.28
CA ALA A 161 -7.91 2.53 17.07
C ALA A 161 -8.20 2.54 18.57
N THR A 162 -7.65 1.55 19.26
CA THR A 162 -7.56 1.52 20.72
C THR A 162 -6.54 2.55 21.22
N SER A 163 -5.41 2.70 20.53
CA SER A 163 -4.46 3.78 20.74
C SER A 163 -3.79 4.19 19.43
N VAL A 164 -3.31 5.44 19.37
CA VAL A 164 -2.61 5.98 18.21
C VAL A 164 -1.37 6.73 18.65
N ALA A 165 -0.24 6.44 18.02
CA ALA A 165 0.96 7.27 18.06
C ALA A 165 1.08 8.04 16.75
N PHE A 166 1.38 9.33 16.82
CA PHE A 166 1.65 10.19 15.68
C PHE A 166 3.08 10.68 15.72
N THR A 167 3.77 10.65 14.58
CA THR A 167 5.11 11.18 14.43
C THR A 167 5.20 12.09 13.21
N THR A 168 6.00 13.16 13.30
CA THR A 168 6.39 13.94 12.13
C THR A 168 7.89 14.23 12.17
N ASP A 169 8.53 14.22 11.01
CA ASP A 169 9.98 14.45 10.93
C ASP A 169 10.36 15.83 11.47
N ASP A 170 9.50 16.83 11.26
CA ASP A 170 9.69 18.22 11.70
C ASP A 170 9.10 18.56 13.09
N GLY A 171 8.39 17.63 13.73
CA GLY A 171 7.73 17.84 15.02
C GLY A 171 6.47 18.71 14.96
N SER A 172 5.93 19.00 13.77
CA SER A 172 4.74 19.86 13.62
C SER A 172 3.44 19.21 14.09
N TYR A 173 3.41 17.87 14.27
CA TYR A 173 2.30 17.13 14.82
C TYR A 173 2.75 15.81 15.48
N GLY A 174 2.26 15.55 16.70
CA GLY A 174 2.67 14.36 17.45
C GLY A 174 4.10 14.47 18.00
N GLU A 175 4.80 13.35 18.06
CA GLU A 175 6.20 13.30 18.46
C GLU A 175 7.11 13.59 17.26
N GLN A 176 8.21 14.30 17.48
CA GLN A 176 9.22 14.49 16.44
C GLN A 176 10.00 13.20 16.25
N GLY A 177 10.04 12.69 15.01
CA GLY A 177 10.74 11.45 14.68
C GLY A 177 10.00 10.64 13.63
N ARG A 178 10.46 9.42 13.44
CA ARG A 178 9.92 8.46 12.47
C ARG A 178 8.97 7.46 13.14
N VAL A 179 8.14 6.80 12.34
CA VAL A 179 7.27 5.72 12.85
C VAL A 179 8.05 4.59 13.52
N SER A 180 9.27 4.30 13.04
CA SER A 180 10.18 3.30 13.63
C SER A 180 10.60 3.63 15.05
N ASP A 181 10.63 4.91 15.42
CA ASP A 181 11.05 5.35 16.74
C ASP A 181 9.93 5.13 17.78
N ALA A 182 8.67 5.36 17.39
CA ALA A 182 7.50 5.15 18.23
C ALA A 182 7.04 3.67 18.26
N LEU A 183 7.35 2.89 17.23
CA LEU A 183 6.82 1.53 17.02
C LEU A 183 7.17 0.55 18.16
N PRO A 184 8.41 0.50 18.72
CA PRO A 184 8.73 -0.43 19.81
C PRO A 184 7.80 -0.27 21.02
N ALA A 185 7.55 0.96 21.46
CA ALA A 185 6.68 1.24 22.61
C ALA A 185 5.22 0.83 22.32
N VAL A 186 4.75 1.00 21.08
CA VAL A 186 3.39 0.60 20.69
C VAL A 186 3.27 -0.92 20.63
N ILE A 187 4.27 -1.63 20.11
CA ILE A 187 4.32 -3.10 20.07
C ILE A 187 4.21 -3.67 21.50
N GLU A 188 5.04 -3.19 22.41
CA GLU A 188 5.05 -3.64 23.81
C GLU A 188 3.72 -3.35 24.51
N LYS A 189 3.20 -2.12 24.39
CA LYS A 189 1.94 -1.69 25.01
C LYS A 189 0.74 -2.46 24.46
N ALA A 190 0.71 -2.73 23.16
CA ALA A 190 -0.35 -3.48 22.51
C ALA A 190 -0.24 -4.98 22.79
N ARG A 191 0.95 -5.49 23.14
CA ARG A 191 1.32 -6.91 23.08
C ARG A 191 0.99 -7.45 21.70
N ALA A 192 1.59 -6.82 20.66
CA ALA A 192 1.23 -7.04 19.27
C ALA A 192 1.51 -8.48 18.83
N ASP A 193 0.53 -9.10 18.18
CA ASP A 193 0.64 -10.41 17.55
C ASP A 193 1.05 -10.31 16.07
N VAL A 194 0.75 -9.16 15.44
CA VAL A 194 1.05 -8.91 14.02
C VAL A 194 1.17 -7.42 13.74
N VAL A 195 2.10 -7.06 12.85
CA VAL A 195 2.27 -5.69 12.34
C VAL A 195 1.90 -5.65 10.86
N TYR A 196 1.08 -4.68 10.49
CA TYR A 196 0.71 -4.36 9.11
C TYR A 196 1.27 -2.98 8.78
N ALA A 197 1.93 -2.83 7.64
CA ALA A 197 2.43 -1.52 7.25
C ALA A 197 2.20 -1.20 5.78
N CYS A 198 2.05 0.11 5.49
CA CYS A 198 2.00 0.65 4.14
C CYS A 198 2.61 2.05 4.10
N GLY A 199 3.54 2.27 3.17
CA GLY A 199 4.28 3.53 3.00
C GLY A 199 5.56 3.33 2.19
N PRO A 200 6.46 4.33 2.21
CA PRO A 200 7.71 4.26 1.48
C PRO A 200 8.59 3.06 1.85
N MET A 201 9.31 2.49 0.87
CA MET A 201 10.11 1.28 1.06
C MET A 201 11.09 1.36 2.24
N ALA A 202 11.79 2.50 2.41
CA ALA A 202 12.71 2.70 3.54
C ALA A 202 11.99 2.69 4.90
N MET A 203 10.73 3.15 4.96
CA MET A 203 9.91 3.03 6.16
C MET A 203 9.53 1.57 6.43
N LEU A 204 9.14 0.83 5.40
CA LEU A 204 8.76 -0.58 5.52
C LEU A 204 9.93 -1.44 6.00
N GLU A 205 11.13 -1.19 5.49
CA GLU A 205 12.36 -1.85 5.95
C GLU A 205 12.62 -1.57 7.45
N ALA A 206 12.51 -0.32 7.88
CA ALA A 206 12.69 0.05 9.28
C ALA A 206 11.60 -0.58 10.18
N VAL A 207 10.34 -0.61 9.72
CA VAL A 207 9.24 -1.28 10.44
C VAL A 207 9.51 -2.77 10.57
N TYR A 208 9.98 -3.42 9.50
CA TYR A 208 10.35 -4.83 9.56
C TYR A 208 11.50 -5.07 10.56
N ALA A 209 12.57 -4.28 10.50
CA ALA A 209 13.71 -4.42 11.40
C ALA A 209 13.30 -4.30 12.88
N VAL A 210 12.45 -3.31 13.22
CA VAL A 210 11.90 -3.16 14.58
C VAL A 210 11.05 -4.36 14.97
N SER A 211 10.17 -4.84 14.07
CA SER A 211 9.28 -5.96 14.34
C SER A 211 10.05 -7.29 14.49
N ALA A 212 11.10 -7.50 13.71
CA ALA A 212 11.96 -8.68 13.81
C ALA A 212 12.79 -8.71 15.11
N ALA A 213 13.14 -7.55 15.65
CA ALA A 213 13.87 -7.43 16.91
C ALA A 213 12.94 -7.47 18.15
N ALA A 214 11.62 -7.41 17.97
CA ALA A 214 10.67 -7.38 19.07
C ALA A 214 10.72 -8.66 19.95
N TYR A 215 10.28 -8.52 21.20
CA TYR A 215 10.21 -9.61 22.19
C TYR A 215 11.54 -10.37 22.35
N ASN A 216 12.63 -9.60 22.53
CA ASN A 216 13.99 -10.15 22.70
C ASN A 216 14.46 -10.99 21.48
N GLY A 217 14.09 -10.56 20.26
CA GLY A 217 14.49 -11.22 19.02
C GLY A 217 13.63 -12.41 18.61
N GLN A 218 12.52 -12.67 19.30
CA GLN A 218 11.54 -13.68 18.84
C GLN A 218 10.82 -13.21 17.58
N GLY A 219 10.71 -11.87 17.41
CA GLY A 219 10.07 -11.24 16.26
C GLY A 219 8.56 -11.32 16.25
N ILE A 220 7.96 -10.50 15.41
CA ILE A 220 6.52 -10.46 15.18
C ILE A 220 6.27 -10.57 13.68
N PRO A 221 5.31 -11.40 13.22
CA PRO A 221 4.91 -11.45 11.82
C PRO A 221 4.54 -10.07 11.28
N THR A 222 5.07 -9.73 10.11
CA THR A 222 4.76 -8.48 9.42
C THR A 222 4.12 -8.74 8.06
N GLN A 223 3.16 -7.91 7.68
CA GLN A 223 2.62 -7.84 6.33
C GLN A 223 2.78 -6.41 5.81
N LEU A 224 3.53 -6.27 4.74
CA LEU A 224 3.98 -4.98 4.22
C LEU A 224 3.44 -4.78 2.81
N ALA A 225 2.64 -3.72 2.62
CA ALA A 225 2.18 -3.30 1.30
C ALA A 225 3.26 -2.42 0.67
N VAL A 226 4.05 -3.00 -0.24
CA VAL A 226 5.19 -2.35 -0.87
C VAL A 226 4.77 -1.31 -1.91
N GLU A 227 5.57 -0.26 -2.04
CA GLU A 227 5.40 0.82 -3.01
C GLU A 227 6.46 0.69 -4.11
N GLU A 228 6.13 -0.09 -5.16
CA GLU A 228 6.99 -0.26 -6.32
C GLU A 228 6.42 0.47 -7.55
N SER A 229 7.30 0.90 -8.45
CA SER A 229 6.90 1.54 -9.69
C SER A 229 6.13 0.57 -10.58
N MET A 230 4.86 0.86 -10.85
CA MET A 230 4.00 0.02 -11.69
C MET A 230 3.72 0.69 -13.03
N ALA A 231 4.07 0.02 -14.14
CA ALA A 231 3.70 0.46 -15.48
C ALA A 231 2.36 -0.14 -15.92
N CYS A 232 2.23 -1.48 -15.99
CA CYS A 232 0.99 -2.12 -16.44
C CYS A 232 -0.01 -2.41 -15.31
N GLY A 233 0.44 -2.72 -14.11
CA GLY A 233 -0.38 -3.12 -12.96
C GLY A 233 -1.00 -4.53 -13.05
N ILE A 234 -0.78 -5.27 -14.16
CA ILE A 234 -1.43 -6.56 -14.46
C ILE A 234 -0.43 -7.70 -14.73
N GLY A 235 0.84 -7.51 -14.36
CA GLY A 235 1.84 -8.58 -14.38
C GLY A 235 2.54 -8.84 -15.71
N VAL A 236 2.43 -7.97 -16.72
CA VAL A 236 2.99 -8.20 -18.06
C VAL A 236 4.39 -7.59 -18.23
N CYS A 237 4.63 -6.39 -17.71
CA CYS A 237 5.81 -5.58 -18.06
C CYS A 237 7.05 -5.84 -17.19
N MET A 238 6.95 -6.55 -16.08
CA MET A 238 8.04 -6.85 -15.15
C MET A 238 8.70 -5.60 -14.49
N THR A 239 8.06 -4.42 -14.53
CA THR A 239 8.65 -3.18 -13.99
C THR A 239 8.63 -3.16 -12.45
N CYS A 240 7.62 -3.77 -11.82
CA CYS A 240 7.37 -3.73 -10.38
C CYS A 240 7.96 -4.94 -9.62
N VAL A 241 9.08 -5.49 -10.10
CA VAL A 241 9.69 -6.67 -9.48
C VAL A 241 10.53 -6.27 -8.27
N LEU A 242 10.48 -7.13 -7.25
CA LEU A 242 11.38 -7.08 -6.10
C LEU A 242 11.85 -8.50 -5.73
N PRO A 243 13.03 -8.63 -5.11
CA PRO A 243 13.57 -9.93 -4.71
C PRO A 243 12.87 -10.44 -3.46
N VAL A 244 12.28 -11.65 -3.57
CA VAL A 244 11.52 -12.30 -2.49
C VAL A 244 11.98 -13.74 -2.32
N ILE A 245 12.16 -14.18 -1.08
CA ILE A 245 12.51 -15.57 -0.73
C ILE A 245 11.24 -16.42 -0.80
N GLY A 246 11.25 -17.43 -1.65
CA GLY A 246 10.18 -18.42 -1.74
C GLY A 246 10.15 -19.40 -0.57
N ASP A 247 9.11 -20.25 -0.50
CA ASP A 247 8.98 -21.27 0.55
C ASP A 247 10.08 -22.34 0.49
N ASP A 248 10.71 -22.51 -0.65
CA ASP A 248 11.87 -23.37 -0.88
C ASP A 248 13.22 -22.70 -0.57
N GLY A 249 13.21 -21.48 -0.02
CA GLY A 249 14.41 -20.69 0.30
C GLY A 249 15.08 -20.03 -0.90
N GLN A 250 14.58 -20.21 -2.13
CA GLN A 250 15.16 -19.57 -3.32
C GLN A 250 14.65 -18.14 -3.50
N THR A 251 15.56 -17.23 -3.83
CA THR A 251 15.19 -15.86 -4.20
C THR A 251 14.57 -15.83 -5.60
N ARG A 252 13.43 -15.15 -5.73
CA ARG A 252 12.71 -14.90 -6.97
C ARG A 252 12.41 -13.43 -7.14
N MET A 253 12.44 -12.95 -8.38
CA MET A 253 11.96 -11.60 -8.72
C MET A 253 10.44 -11.64 -8.90
N LEU A 254 9.69 -11.31 -7.84
CA LEU A 254 8.22 -11.32 -7.85
C LEU A 254 7.66 -9.94 -8.23
N ARG A 255 6.52 -9.94 -8.91
CA ARG A 255 5.84 -8.73 -9.38
C ARG A 255 4.87 -8.21 -8.33
N SER A 256 5.13 -7.03 -7.80
CA SER A 256 4.28 -6.44 -6.75
C SER A 256 2.82 -6.29 -7.18
N CYS A 257 2.55 -6.11 -8.48
CA CYS A 257 1.19 -5.91 -8.98
C CYS A 257 0.31 -7.17 -8.99
N ILE A 258 0.88 -8.37 -9.02
CA ILE A 258 0.11 -9.63 -9.02
C ILE A 258 0.50 -10.60 -7.91
N ASP A 259 1.77 -10.62 -7.50
CA ASP A 259 2.28 -11.45 -6.42
C ASP A 259 2.17 -10.74 -5.06
N GLY A 260 2.14 -9.38 -5.08
CA GLY A 260 1.88 -8.45 -3.98
C GLY A 260 0.62 -7.60 -4.23
N PRO A 261 0.56 -6.34 -3.76
CA PRO A 261 1.64 -5.58 -3.14
C PRO A 261 1.96 -6.00 -1.70
N VAL A 262 1.13 -6.85 -1.08
CA VAL A 262 1.33 -7.28 0.30
C VAL A 262 2.24 -8.50 0.33
N PHE A 263 3.38 -8.35 1.01
CA PHE A 263 4.35 -9.41 1.26
C PHE A 263 4.60 -9.57 2.76
N ALA A 264 5.02 -10.78 3.17
CA ALA A 264 5.57 -10.99 4.49
C ALA A 264 6.95 -10.34 4.58
N GLY A 265 7.22 -9.61 5.66
CA GLY A 265 8.44 -8.79 5.78
C GLY A 265 9.72 -9.60 5.82
N ASP A 266 9.67 -10.80 6.38
CA ASP A 266 10.78 -11.77 6.45
C ASP A 266 11.10 -12.44 5.10
N ARG A 267 10.24 -12.26 4.09
CA ARG A 267 10.44 -12.80 2.75
C ARG A 267 11.08 -11.80 1.79
N ILE A 268 11.03 -10.51 2.08
CA ILE A 268 11.64 -9.49 1.23
C ILE A 268 13.15 -9.50 1.45
N ARG A 269 13.92 -9.54 0.35
CA ARG A 269 15.38 -9.39 0.36
C ARG A 269 15.72 -7.89 0.44
N TRP A 270 15.65 -7.33 1.64
CA TRP A 270 15.91 -5.91 1.88
C TRP A 270 17.31 -5.47 1.45
N ASP A 271 18.29 -6.35 1.61
CA ASP A 271 19.68 -6.15 1.18
C ASP A 271 19.88 -6.07 -0.34
N ALA A 272 18.89 -6.48 -1.12
CA ALA A 272 18.99 -6.60 -2.57
C ALA A 272 17.93 -5.80 -3.34
N LEU A 273 17.22 -4.87 -2.66
CA LEU A 273 16.24 -4.02 -3.32
C LEU A 273 16.87 -3.19 -4.45
N GLY A 274 16.18 -3.07 -5.57
CA GLY A 274 16.68 -2.35 -6.77
C GLY A 274 17.75 -3.10 -7.56
N THR A 275 18.07 -4.34 -7.19
CA THR A 275 19.05 -5.18 -7.88
C THR A 275 18.47 -6.54 -8.24
N VAL A 276 19.19 -7.32 -9.06
CA VAL A 276 18.93 -8.74 -9.27
C VAL A 276 20.02 -9.51 -8.54
N PRO A 277 19.71 -10.16 -7.40
CA PRO A 277 20.70 -10.92 -6.64
C PRO A 277 21.28 -12.07 -7.48
N GLY A 278 22.58 -12.34 -7.35
CA GLY A 278 23.26 -13.42 -8.10
C GLY A 278 22.74 -14.82 -7.78
N ASP A 279 22.08 -15.00 -6.62
CA ASP A 279 21.41 -16.23 -6.18
C ASP A 279 19.92 -16.28 -6.57
N ALA A 280 19.40 -15.27 -7.27
CA ALA A 280 18.03 -15.30 -7.74
C ALA A 280 17.83 -16.35 -8.82
N LEU A 281 16.66 -16.98 -8.80
CA LEU A 281 16.32 -18.01 -9.81
C LEU A 281 16.41 -17.42 -11.23
N GLY A 282 17.27 -17.99 -12.05
CA GLY A 282 17.54 -17.54 -13.42
C GLY A 282 18.68 -16.52 -13.55
N ALA A 283 19.26 -16.01 -12.47
CA ALA A 283 20.35 -15.03 -12.51
C ALA A 283 21.60 -15.56 -13.25
N ALA A 284 21.94 -16.83 -13.08
CA ALA A 284 23.07 -17.46 -13.76
C ALA A 284 22.95 -17.42 -15.31
N ALA A 285 21.73 -17.46 -15.83
CA ALA A 285 21.50 -17.36 -17.29
C ALA A 285 21.80 -15.95 -17.84
N MET A 286 21.77 -14.91 -16.98
CA MET A 286 22.07 -13.54 -17.38
C MET A 286 23.57 -13.23 -17.44
N SER A 287 24.40 -13.99 -16.72
CA SER A 287 25.85 -13.81 -16.69
C SER A 287 26.59 -14.36 -17.91
N VAL A 288 25.94 -15.23 -18.68
CA VAL A 288 26.55 -15.89 -19.87
C VAL A 288 26.60 -14.98 -21.10
N SER A 289 25.78 -13.92 -21.17
CA SER A 289 25.71 -13.05 -22.35
C SER A 289 26.74 -11.90 -22.36
N ALA A 290 27.53 -11.71 -21.32
CA ALA A 290 28.54 -10.66 -21.25
C ALA A 290 29.97 -11.11 -21.67
N GLY A 291 30.16 -12.39 -21.97
CA GLY A 291 31.47 -13.02 -22.23
C GLY A 291 31.80 -13.37 -23.66
N ASP A 292 30.83 -13.41 -24.59
CA ASP A 292 31.03 -13.89 -25.97
C ASP A 292 30.83 -12.78 -27.03
N SER A 293 31.61 -11.70 -26.91
CA SER A 293 31.88 -10.79 -28.04
C SER A 293 33.37 -10.49 -28.06
N GLN A 294 34.11 -11.44 -28.59
CA GLN A 294 35.45 -11.22 -29.21
C GLN A 294 35.36 -11.39 -30.68
#